data_304e0422a5f2ef4bda6fad78d022004a
#
_entry.id   304e0422a5f2ef4bda6fad78d022004a
#
_cell.length_a   1.000
_cell.length_b   1.000
_cell.length_c   1.000
_cell.angle_alpha   90.00
_cell.angle_beta   90.00
_cell.angle_gamma   90.00
#
_symmetry.space_group_name_H-M   'P 1'
#
loop_
_entity.id
_entity.type
_entity.pdbx_description
1 polymer ?
#
loop_
_entity_poly.entity_id
_entity_poly.type
_entity_poly.pdbx_seq_one_letter_code
_entity_poly.pdbx_strand_id
1 'polypeptide(L)'
;MKILGIEHIGIAVNDLNEASSFWGKVLNILHTHTEEVQSEKVSTKIYDTNKGKIELLTPLSTNSLIEKFINKKGPGIHHVCLEVDNIKAAIVELKKEKIILLNDKPKIGAEGFKIVFIHPKSTGGVLVELAEKPS
;
A
#
# COMPACT_ATOMS: atom_id res chain seq x y z
N MET A 1 -16.81 9.89 4.30
CA MET A 1 -15.77 9.05 4.88
C MET A 1 -15.02 9.79 5.96
N LYS A 2 -14.43 9.03 6.86
CA LYS A 2 -13.56 9.59 7.88
C LYS A 2 -12.18 8.96 7.76
N ILE A 3 -11.15 9.79 7.66
CA ILE A 3 -9.76 9.32 7.67
C ILE A 3 -9.36 9.09 9.12
N LEU A 4 -8.92 7.86 9.42
CA LEU A 4 -8.52 7.48 10.79
C LEU A 4 -7.04 7.67 11.04
N GLY A 5 -6.24 7.79 9.97
CA GLY A 5 -4.81 8.02 10.09
C GLY A 5 -4.05 7.42 8.92
N ILE A 6 -2.72 7.51 8.98
CA ILE A 6 -1.83 6.86 8.02
C ILE A 6 -1.68 5.40 8.46
N GLU A 7 -2.11 4.47 7.60
CA GLU A 7 -2.00 3.04 7.87
C GLU A 7 -0.57 2.56 7.59
N HIS A 8 -0.06 2.88 6.39
CA HIS A 8 1.31 2.52 6.04
C HIS A 8 1.86 3.33 4.87
N ILE A 9 3.17 3.22 4.69
CA ILE A 9 3.87 3.68 3.50
C ILE A 9 4.40 2.44 2.80
N GLY A 10 4.06 2.26 1.52
CA GLY A 10 4.54 1.14 0.71
C GLY A 10 5.78 1.53 -0.06
N ILE A 11 6.84 0.74 0.08
CA ILE A 11 8.14 1.01 -0.53
C ILE A 11 8.54 -0.17 -1.41
N ALA A 12 8.72 0.09 -2.70
CA ALA A 12 9.20 -0.92 -3.65
C ALA A 12 10.71 -1.07 -3.49
N VAL A 13 11.19 -2.30 -3.34
CA VAL A 13 12.61 -2.57 -3.12
C VAL A 13 13.13 -3.58 -4.15
N ASN A 14 14.39 -3.42 -4.56
CA ASN A 14 15.10 -4.36 -5.43
C ASN A 14 15.66 -5.53 -4.63
N ASP A 15 16.27 -5.22 -3.51
CA ASP A 15 16.94 -6.19 -2.65
C ASP A 15 16.26 -6.18 -1.29
N LEU A 16 15.44 -7.21 -1.06
CA LEU A 16 14.69 -7.33 0.19
C LEU A 16 15.61 -7.49 1.40
N ASN A 17 16.73 -8.21 1.24
CA ASN A 17 17.68 -8.43 2.34
C ASN A 17 18.35 -7.12 2.77
N GLU A 18 18.76 -6.31 1.81
CA GLU A 18 19.38 -5.01 2.10
C GLU A 18 18.38 -4.07 2.77
N ALA A 19 17.16 -3.96 2.20
CA ALA A 19 16.12 -3.12 2.77
C ALA A 19 15.70 -3.61 4.17
N SER A 20 15.57 -4.92 4.37
CA SER A 20 15.24 -5.50 5.67
C SER A 20 16.31 -5.21 6.71
N SER A 21 17.57 -5.23 6.32
CA SER A 21 18.68 -4.90 7.22
C SER A 21 18.55 -3.45 7.69
N PHE A 22 18.25 -2.53 6.80
CA PHE A 22 18.10 -1.13 7.19
C PHE A 22 16.88 -0.90 8.10
N TRP A 23 15.69 -1.30 7.66
CA TRP A 23 14.45 -1.01 8.41
C TRP A 23 14.32 -1.82 9.69
N GLY A 24 14.70 -3.09 9.63
CA GLY A 24 14.55 -3.98 10.80
C GLY A 24 15.73 -3.96 11.74
N LYS A 25 16.95 -4.05 11.19
CA LYS A 25 18.15 -4.21 12.02
C LYS A 25 18.75 -2.86 12.42
N VAL A 26 18.98 -1.96 11.47
CA VAL A 26 19.58 -0.66 11.74
C VAL A 26 18.62 0.24 12.50
N LEU A 27 17.37 0.39 12.02
CA LEU A 27 16.37 1.22 12.68
C LEU A 27 15.64 0.51 13.81
N ASN A 28 15.82 -0.80 13.94
CA ASN A 28 15.23 -1.60 15.00
C ASN A 28 13.69 -1.52 15.04
N ILE A 29 13.05 -1.47 13.87
CA ILE A 29 11.59 -1.49 13.77
C ILE A 29 11.11 -2.95 13.79
N LEU A 30 10.04 -3.22 14.54
CA LEU A 30 9.51 -4.58 14.68
C LEU A 30 8.97 -5.11 13.37
N HIS A 31 9.53 -6.23 12.89
CA HIS A 31 8.97 -7.00 11.78
C HIS A 31 7.82 -7.87 12.30
N THR A 32 6.60 -7.63 11.82
CA THR A 32 5.44 -8.40 12.26
C THR A 32 5.25 -9.68 11.47
N HIS A 33 5.22 -9.59 10.14
CA HIS A 33 5.11 -10.77 9.27
C HIS A 33 5.36 -10.38 7.81
N THR A 34 5.47 -11.41 6.97
CA THR A 34 5.54 -11.26 5.51
C THR A 34 4.35 -11.99 4.92
N GLU A 35 3.68 -11.37 3.95
CA GLU A 35 2.54 -12.03 3.31
C GLU A 35 2.54 -11.75 1.80
N GLU A 36 1.97 -12.72 1.04
CA GLU A 36 1.75 -12.57 -0.39
C GLU A 36 0.36 -12.02 -0.62
N VAL A 37 0.28 -10.89 -1.31
CA VAL A 37 -1.01 -10.25 -1.65
C VAL A 37 -1.29 -10.55 -3.12
N GLN A 38 -2.11 -11.57 -3.35
CA GLN A 38 -2.37 -12.07 -4.70
C GLN A 38 -3.06 -11.05 -5.59
N SER A 39 -3.98 -10.25 -5.03
CA SER A 39 -4.69 -9.22 -5.80
C SER A 39 -3.74 -8.18 -6.42
N GLU A 40 -2.59 -7.92 -5.78
CA GLU A 40 -1.60 -6.96 -6.23
C GLU A 40 -0.33 -7.62 -6.76
N LYS A 41 -0.24 -8.94 -6.71
CA LYS A 41 0.92 -9.74 -7.15
C LYS A 41 2.22 -9.29 -6.51
N VAL A 42 2.16 -9.05 -5.20
CA VAL A 42 3.32 -8.60 -4.42
C VAL A 42 3.53 -9.45 -3.18
N SER A 43 4.79 -9.55 -2.79
CA SER A 43 5.16 -10.00 -1.45
C SER A 43 5.38 -8.75 -0.61
N THR A 44 4.74 -8.70 0.56
CA THR A 44 4.76 -7.53 1.44
C THR A 44 5.38 -7.91 2.77
N LYS A 45 6.49 -7.27 3.11
CA LYS A 45 7.15 -7.47 4.40
C LYS A 45 6.82 -6.26 5.30
N ILE A 46 6.16 -6.53 6.42
CA ILE A 46 5.53 -5.49 7.23
C ILE A 46 6.33 -5.21 8.50
N TYR A 47 6.65 -3.94 8.70
CA TYR A 47 7.30 -3.40 9.90
C TYR A 47 6.35 -2.43 10.58
N ASP A 48 6.15 -2.60 11.90
CA ASP A 48 5.20 -1.80 12.68
C ASP A 48 5.93 -0.84 13.60
N THR A 49 5.69 0.47 13.43
CA THR A 49 6.30 1.51 14.26
C THR A 49 5.42 1.87 15.46
N ASN A 50 4.23 1.29 15.61
CA ASN A 50 3.18 1.67 16.56
C ASN A 50 2.44 2.97 16.20
N LYS A 51 2.89 3.70 15.19
CA LYS A 51 2.25 4.94 14.71
C LYS A 51 1.89 4.87 13.23
N GLY A 52 2.14 3.74 12.63
CA GLY A 52 1.98 3.47 11.21
C GLY A 52 2.99 2.42 10.82
N LYS A 53 2.81 1.82 9.65
CA LYS A 53 3.67 0.72 9.20
C LYS A 53 4.51 1.12 8.00
N ILE A 54 5.64 0.46 7.85
CA ILE A 54 6.46 0.46 6.64
C ILE A 54 6.27 -0.91 6.00
N GLU A 55 5.87 -0.95 4.74
CA GLU A 55 5.69 -2.20 3.99
C GLU A 55 6.68 -2.25 2.84
N LEU A 56 7.56 -3.23 2.85
CA LEU A 56 8.53 -3.44 1.77
C LEU A 56 7.90 -4.37 0.74
N LEU A 57 7.85 -3.92 -0.52
CA LEU A 57 7.13 -4.59 -1.59
C LEU A 57 8.10 -5.16 -2.61
N THR A 58 7.95 -6.46 -2.91
CA THR A 58 8.67 -7.10 -4.00
C THR A 58 7.68 -7.79 -4.93
N PRO A 59 7.96 -7.86 -6.24
CA PRO A 59 7.03 -8.48 -7.18
C PRO A 59 6.97 -10.00 -7.03
N LEU A 60 5.76 -10.57 -7.14
CA LEU A 60 5.58 -12.03 -7.23
C LEU A 60 5.68 -12.51 -8.67
N SER A 61 5.53 -11.61 -9.64
CA SER A 61 5.59 -11.97 -11.06
C SER A 61 6.11 -10.79 -11.87
N THR A 62 6.60 -11.09 -13.08
CA THR A 62 7.17 -10.09 -13.99
C THR A 62 6.14 -9.09 -14.53
N ASN A 63 4.84 -9.41 -14.43
CA ASN A 63 3.78 -8.52 -14.92
C ASN A 63 3.05 -7.78 -13.79
N SER A 64 3.62 -7.76 -12.59
CA SER A 64 3.05 -7.01 -11.47
C SER A 64 3.28 -5.52 -11.64
N LEU A 65 2.43 -4.71 -10.99
CA LEU A 65 2.59 -3.25 -11.00
C LEU A 65 3.88 -2.82 -10.30
N ILE A 66 4.31 -3.55 -9.27
CA ILE A 66 5.57 -3.27 -8.57
C ILE A 66 6.76 -3.49 -9.49
N GLU A 67 6.76 -4.57 -10.28
CA GLU A 67 7.81 -4.81 -11.27
C GLU A 67 7.89 -3.67 -12.28
N LYS A 68 6.74 -3.24 -12.80
CA LYS A 68 6.67 -2.11 -13.74
C LYS A 68 7.16 -0.82 -13.11
N PHE A 69 6.80 -0.58 -11.85
CA PHE A 69 7.23 0.61 -11.12
C PHE A 69 8.76 0.63 -10.97
N ILE A 70 9.35 -0.48 -10.53
CA ILE A 70 10.80 -0.59 -10.33
C ILE A 70 11.54 -0.41 -11.66
N ASN A 71 11.04 -1.02 -12.75
CA ASN A 71 11.65 -0.92 -14.06
C ASN A 71 11.60 0.52 -14.60
N LYS A 72 10.56 1.26 -14.29
CA LYS A 72 10.38 2.63 -14.79
C LYS A 72 11.06 3.68 -13.92
N LYS A 73 10.93 3.55 -12.60
CA LYS A 73 11.36 4.58 -11.64
C LYS A 73 12.46 4.14 -10.69
N GLY A 74 12.80 2.86 -10.66
CA GLY A 74 13.69 2.31 -9.65
C GLY A 74 12.98 2.07 -8.31
N PRO A 75 13.69 1.58 -7.29
CA PRO A 75 13.14 1.39 -5.96
C PRO A 75 12.80 2.73 -5.31
N GLY A 76 11.84 2.72 -4.40
CA GLY A 76 11.43 3.90 -3.66
C GLY A 76 10.00 3.82 -3.18
N ILE A 77 9.47 4.92 -2.67
CA ILE A 77 8.10 4.98 -2.19
C ILE A 77 7.14 4.75 -3.35
N HIS A 78 6.27 3.76 -3.19
CA HIS A 78 5.27 3.39 -4.19
C HIS A 78 3.92 4.03 -3.91
N HIS A 79 3.48 4.00 -2.65
CA HIS A 79 2.18 4.55 -2.28
C HIS A 79 2.12 4.92 -0.80
N VAL A 80 1.10 5.71 -0.47
CA VAL A 80 0.72 6.02 0.91
C VAL A 80 -0.67 5.45 1.12
N CYS A 81 -0.87 4.73 2.22
CA CYS A 81 -2.16 4.17 2.58
C CYS A 81 -2.75 4.92 3.77
N LEU A 82 -4.00 5.34 3.62
CA LEU A 82 -4.78 5.97 4.69
C LEU A 82 -5.87 5.01 5.13
N GLU A 83 -6.02 4.87 6.45
CA GLU A 83 -7.11 4.07 7.00
C GLU A 83 -8.40 4.89 7.01
N VAL A 84 -9.51 4.26 6.58
CA VAL A 84 -10.84 4.87 6.59
C VAL A 84 -11.80 4.03 7.42
N ASP A 85 -12.86 4.67 7.89
CA ASP A 85 -13.89 4.01 8.67
C ASP A 85 -14.82 3.12 7.83
N ASN A 86 -15.07 3.51 6.56
CA ASN A 86 -16.01 2.81 5.69
C ASN A 86 -15.58 2.96 4.23
N ILE A 87 -15.04 1.89 3.66
CA ILE A 87 -14.49 1.92 2.30
C ILE A 87 -15.58 2.10 1.24
N LYS A 88 -16.77 1.51 1.45
CA LYS A 88 -17.87 1.65 0.48
C LYS A 88 -18.36 3.08 0.43
N ALA A 89 -18.51 3.72 1.58
CA ALA A 89 -18.89 5.13 1.66
C ALA A 89 -17.81 6.01 1.03
N ALA A 90 -16.55 5.70 1.25
CA ALA A 90 -15.43 6.42 0.66
C ALA A 90 -15.50 6.39 -0.87
N ILE A 91 -15.71 5.21 -1.45
CA ILE A 91 -15.82 5.05 -2.89
C ILE A 91 -16.96 5.89 -3.47
N VAL A 92 -18.12 5.89 -2.81
CA VAL A 92 -19.27 6.69 -3.24
C VAL A 92 -18.94 8.18 -3.25
N GLU A 93 -18.33 8.68 -2.17
CA GLU A 93 -17.93 10.09 -2.06
C GLU A 93 -16.91 10.48 -3.12
N LEU A 94 -15.88 9.64 -3.31
CA LEU A 94 -14.83 9.90 -4.31
C LEU A 94 -15.39 9.96 -5.72
N LYS A 95 -16.32 9.07 -6.05
CA LYS A 95 -16.97 9.08 -7.36
C LYS A 95 -17.81 10.34 -7.58
N LYS A 96 -18.51 10.82 -6.54
CA LYS A 96 -19.26 12.08 -6.62
C LYS A 96 -18.35 13.27 -6.92
N GLU A 97 -17.15 13.26 -6.36
CA GLU A 97 -16.14 14.30 -6.57
C GLU A 97 -15.34 14.10 -7.87
N LYS A 98 -15.72 13.11 -8.68
CA LYS A 98 -15.07 12.78 -9.96
C LYS A 98 -13.61 12.38 -9.80
N ILE A 99 -13.26 11.80 -8.67
CA ILE A 99 -11.92 11.26 -8.40
C ILE A 99 -11.74 9.97 -9.19
N ILE A 100 -10.59 9.81 -9.83
CA ILE A 100 -10.29 8.63 -10.66
C ILE A 100 -9.80 7.51 -9.77
N LEU A 101 -10.55 6.42 -9.71
CA LEU A 101 -10.20 5.22 -8.94
C LEU A 101 -9.60 4.17 -9.88
N LEU A 102 -8.59 3.43 -9.39
CA LEU A 102 -8.00 2.31 -10.14
C LEU A 102 -8.85 1.06 -10.05
N ASN A 103 -9.65 0.93 -8.99
CA ASN A 103 -10.65 -0.12 -8.84
C ASN A 103 -11.92 0.52 -8.27
N ASP A 104 -13.06 0.12 -8.78
CA ASP A 104 -14.36 0.69 -8.37
C ASP A 104 -15.07 -0.15 -7.31
N LYS A 105 -14.55 -1.33 -7.02
CA LYS A 105 -15.01 -2.21 -5.94
C LYS A 105 -13.84 -2.51 -5.01
N PRO A 106 -14.09 -2.65 -3.72
CA PRO A 106 -13.01 -2.99 -2.78
C PRO A 106 -12.34 -4.31 -3.14
N LYS A 107 -11.03 -4.33 -3.01
CA LYS A 107 -10.21 -5.55 -3.11
C LYS A 107 -9.73 -5.91 -1.71
N ILE A 108 -9.24 -7.14 -1.54
CA ILE A 108 -8.60 -7.56 -0.29
C ILE A 108 -7.09 -7.37 -0.45
N GLY A 109 -6.52 -6.51 0.38
CA GLY A 109 -5.08 -6.26 0.44
C GLY A 109 -4.42 -6.97 1.61
N ALA A 110 -3.24 -6.50 1.98
CA ALA A 110 -2.47 -7.07 3.09
C ALA A 110 -3.29 -7.03 4.38
N GLU A 111 -3.11 -8.04 5.22
CA GLU A 111 -3.77 -8.18 6.51
C GLU A 111 -5.30 -8.21 6.44
N GLY A 112 -5.86 -8.54 5.28
CA GLY A 112 -7.30 -8.64 5.08
C GLY A 112 -8.03 -7.32 4.98
N PHE A 113 -7.34 -6.20 4.87
CA PHE A 113 -7.97 -4.89 4.71
C PHE A 113 -8.71 -4.83 3.38
N LYS A 114 -9.84 -4.14 3.36
CA LYS A 114 -10.56 -3.80 2.12
C LYS A 114 -9.96 -2.54 1.56
N ILE A 115 -9.50 -2.56 0.31
CA ILE A 115 -8.72 -1.47 -0.25
C ILE A 115 -9.29 -0.93 -1.57
N VAL A 116 -9.02 0.34 -1.83
CA VAL A 116 -9.22 0.99 -3.12
C VAL A 116 -8.02 1.90 -3.39
N PHE A 117 -7.58 1.94 -4.65
CA PHE A 117 -6.49 2.82 -5.08
C PHE A 117 -7.04 4.01 -5.83
N ILE A 118 -6.49 5.19 -5.54
CA ILE A 118 -6.81 6.45 -6.18
C ILE A 118 -5.70 6.79 -7.17
N HIS A 119 -6.08 7.07 -8.42
CA HIS A 119 -5.13 7.41 -9.48
C HIS A 119 -4.33 8.68 -9.10
N PRO A 120 -3.01 8.70 -9.34
CA PRO A 120 -2.17 9.87 -9.02
C PRO A 120 -2.64 11.19 -9.65
N LYS A 121 -3.33 11.15 -10.79
CA LYS A 121 -3.90 12.36 -11.42
C LYS A 121 -4.86 13.10 -10.50
N SER A 122 -5.55 12.38 -9.62
CA SER A 122 -6.53 12.97 -8.72
C SER A 122 -5.94 13.40 -7.37
N THR A 123 -4.66 13.13 -7.12
CA THR A 123 -4.05 13.36 -5.81
C THR A 123 -2.88 14.33 -5.85
N GLY A 124 -2.54 14.85 -7.03
CA GLY A 124 -1.36 15.69 -7.17
C GLY A 124 -0.07 14.91 -7.41
N GLY A 125 -0.17 13.65 -7.84
CA GLY A 125 0.97 12.85 -8.26
C GLY A 125 1.35 11.69 -7.35
N VAL A 126 0.57 11.44 -6.29
CA VAL A 126 0.85 10.34 -5.35
C VAL A 126 -0.19 9.24 -5.53
N LEU A 127 0.26 8.00 -5.66
CA LEU A 127 -0.64 6.85 -5.60
C LEU A 127 -1.12 6.71 -4.15
N VAL A 128 -2.42 6.86 -3.93
CA VAL A 128 -3.03 6.78 -2.61
C VAL A 128 -3.89 5.52 -2.52
N GLU A 129 -3.69 4.78 -1.45
CA GLU A 129 -4.52 3.63 -1.10
C GLU A 129 -5.40 4.03 0.08
N LEU A 130 -6.69 3.69 0.02
CA LEU A 130 -7.58 3.77 1.18
C LEU A 130 -7.86 2.36 1.65
N ALA A 131 -7.87 2.14 2.95
CA ALA A 131 -8.02 0.81 3.52
C ALA A 131 -8.96 0.83 4.72
N GLU A 132 -9.90 -0.12 4.72
CA GLU A 132 -10.79 -0.36 5.87
C GLU A 132 -10.33 -1.63 6.57
N LYS A 133 -10.11 -1.53 7.87
CA LYS A 133 -9.68 -2.65 8.71
C LYS A 133 -10.73 -3.77 8.70
N PRO A 134 -10.32 -5.05 8.70
CA PRO A 134 -11.27 -6.15 8.83
C PRO A 134 -12.06 -6.03 10.13
N SER A 135 -13.35 -6.37 10.06
CA SER A 135 -14.22 -6.35 11.25
C SER A 135 -14.03 -7.58 12.13
#